data_fbe4fb17d3864f44b9962db3e6edeacc
#
_entry.id   fbe4fb17d3864f44b9962db3e6edeacc
#
_cell.length_a   1.000
_cell.length_b   1.000
_cell.length_c   1.000
_cell.angle_alpha   90.00
_cell.angle_beta   90.00
_cell.angle_gamma   90.00
#
_symmetry.space_group_name_H-M   'P 1'
#
loop_
_entity.id
_entity.type
_entity.pdbx_description
1 polymer ?
#
loop_
_entity_poly.entity_id
_entity_poly.type
_entity_poly.pdbx_seq_one_letter_code
_entity_poly.pdbx_strand_id
1 'polypeptide(L)'
;MRENTADTAVVIGSGLSPERWPGSVLAEEDYASIEGMALPAVEGHPGKLLLLDAGKDGFAGGRLLVFAGRTHFYEGADWNGAGGAVAVAAALGCRRIILTQAAGSLKRSLPVGSWMLPSEIVSMPWKGSVEKDSARPAISTSLREKVSSAAAETGIETADGILYWTAGPLYETPAEAEAAVLMGADAATMSPLPELAAAAEKGLEAVCLSYITNFAPNVSMGATGHMEVLEASRKGAGTLSSLLPRLAEL
;
A
#
# COMPACT_ATOMS: atom_id res chain seq x y z
N MET A 1 -1.13 -21.22 14.31
CA MET A 1 -1.17 -20.49 13.01
C MET A 1 -0.31 -21.08 11.88
N ARG A 2 0.67 -21.95 12.14
CA ARG A 2 1.60 -22.45 11.09
C ARG A 2 0.98 -23.43 10.05
N GLU A 3 -0.20 -23.97 10.25
CA GLU A 3 -0.86 -24.88 9.28
C GLU A 3 -1.87 -24.21 8.34
N ASN A 4 -2.06 -22.88 8.45
CA ASN A 4 -3.08 -22.13 7.72
C ASN A 4 -2.53 -20.80 7.13
N THR A 5 -1.36 -20.81 6.51
CA THR A 5 -0.73 -19.62 5.97
C THR A 5 -1.27 -19.25 4.60
N ALA A 6 -1.27 -17.94 4.30
CA ALA A 6 -1.47 -17.39 2.97
C ALA A 6 -0.10 -17.17 2.29
N ASP A 7 0.01 -17.43 1.00
CA ASP A 7 1.21 -17.11 0.21
C ASP A 7 1.33 -15.60 -0.05
N THR A 8 0.21 -14.91 -0.04
CA THR A 8 0.08 -13.49 -0.38
C THR A 8 -0.45 -12.69 0.80
N ALA A 9 0.19 -11.56 1.07
CA ALA A 9 -0.27 -10.55 2.03
C ALA A 9 -0.68 -9.26 1.31
N VAL A 10 -1.62 -8.54 1.90
CA VAL A 10 -2.02 -7.18 1.45
C VAL A 10 -1.99 -6.23 2.64
N VAL A 11 -1.37 -5.07 2.47
CA VAL A 11 -1.46 -3.95 3.43
C VAL A 11 -2.46 -2.94 2.90
N ILE A 12 -3.47 -2.64 3.70
CA ILE A 12 -4.54 -1.72 3.34
C ILE A 12 -4.17 -0.30 3.78
N GLY A 13 -4.14 0.62 2.81
CA GLY A 13 -3.83 2.03 3.04
C GLY A 13 -5.00 2.84 3.60
N SER A 14 -4.74 4.13 3.88
CA SER A 14 -5.69 5.07 4.47
C SER A 14 -7.02 5.11 3.72
N GLY A 15 -8.13 4.83 4.41
CA GLY A 15 -9.48 4.88 3.88
C GLY A 15 -9.83 3.80 2.85
N LEU A 16 -8.91 2.86 2.55
CA LEU A 16 -9.13 1.78 1.59
C LEU A 16 -9.68 0.50 2.24
N SER A 17 -9.87 0.47 3.56
CA SER A 17 -10.50 -0.66 4.24
C SER A 17 -11.95 -0.81 3.77
N PRO A 18 -12.36 -1.98 3.25
CA PRO A 18 -13.74 -2.19 2.84
C PRO A 18 -14.66 -2.24 4.06
N GLU A 19 -15.91 -1.83 3.91
CA GLU A 19 -16.93 -1.94 4.96
C GLU A 19 -17.19 -3.40 5.35
N ARG A 20 -17.05 -4.28 4.38
CA ARG A 20 -17.18 -5.73 4.55
C ARG A 20 -16.08 -6.45 3.79
N TRP A 21 -15.38 -7.34 4.48
CA TRP A 21 -14.35 -8.19 3.87
C TRP A 21 -14.98 -9.22 2.93
N PRO A 22 -14.41 -9.46 1.75
CA PRO A 22 -14.89 -10.53 0.87
C PRO A 22 -14.58 -11.90 1.47
N GLY A 23 -15.44 -12.86 1.21
CA GLY A 23 -15.26 -14.23 1.71
C GLY A 23 -15.55 -14.38 3.21
N SER A 24 -14.75 -15.18 3.89
CA SER A 24 -14.87 -15.47 5.33
C SER A 24 -13.61 -15.06 6.08
N VAL A 25 -13.77 -14.38 7.21
CA VAL A 25 -12.66 -14.12 8.14
C VAL A 25 -12.42 -15.40 8.95
N LEU A 26 -11.27 -16.03 8.77
CA LEU A 26 -10.86 -17.25 9.46
C LEU A 26 -10.21 -16.96 10.81
N ALA A 27 -9.46 -15.85 10.89
CA ALA A 27 -8.81 -15.37 12.11
C ALA A 27 -8.66 -13.85 12.06
N GLU A 28 -8.68 -13.22 13.23
CA GLU A 28 -8.46 -11.80 13.42
C GLU A 28 -7.62 -11.58 14.68
N GLU A 29 -6.63 -10.71 14.61
CA GLU A 29 -5.76 -10.31 15.72
C GLU A 29 -5.55 -8.79 15.72
N ASP A 30 -5.55 -8.16 16.89
CA ASP A 30 -5.17 -6.75 17.01
C ASP A 30 -3.64 -6.60 16.93
N TYR A 31 -3.14 -5.55 16.27
CA TYR A 31 -1.70 -5.29 16.19
C TYR A 31 -1.02 -5.19 17.55
N ALA A 32 -1.74 -4.73 18.57
CA ALA A 32 -1.25 -4.68 19.95
C ALA A 32 -0.84 -6.06 20.52
N SER A 33 -1.39 -7.15 19.98
CA SER A 33 -1.10 -8.53 20.37
C SER A 33 0.05 -9.17 19.59
N ILE A 34 0.57 -8.47 18.56
CA ILE A 34 1.56 -9.02 17.62
C ILE A 34 2.92 -8.38 17.91
N GLU A 35 3.89 -9.22 18.28
CA GLU A 35 5.27 -8.76 18.51
C GLU A 35 5.86 -8.15 17.22
N GLY A 36 6.47 -6.97 17.34
CA GLY A 36 7.08 -6.24 16.25
C GLY A 36 6.13 -5.38 15.42
N MET A 37 4.81 -5.39 15.72
CA MET A 37 3.87 -4.48 15.08
C MET A 37 3.80 -3.14 15.83
N ALA A 38 4.04 -2.04 15.09
CA ALA A 38 3.75 -0.70 15.57
C ALA A 38 2.24 -0.41 15.44
N LEU A 39 1.70 0.36 16.40
CA LEU A 39 0.28 0.72 16.39
C LEU A 39 0.07 1.98 15.55
N PRO A 40 -0.85 1.97 14.57
CA PRO A 40 -1.19 3.15 13.83
C PRO A 40 -1.93 4.15 14.72
N ALA A 41 -1.54 5.42 14.66
CA ALA A 41 -2.18 6.52 15.36
C ALA A 41 -3.06 7.39 14.44
N VAL A 42 -2.93 7.23 13.14
CA VAL A 42 -3.67 7.99 12.14
C VAL A 42 -5.03 7.36 11.89
N GLU A 43 -6.07 8.21 11.80
CA GLU A 43 -7.43 7.78 11.47
C GLU A 43 -7.51 7.03 10.14
N GLY A 44 -8.40 6.03 10.05
CA GLY A 44 -8.55 5.19 8.86
C GLY A 44 -7.70 3.92 8.85
N HIS A 45 -6.96 3.66 9.93
CA HIS A 45 -6.16 2.44 10.12
C HIS A 45 -6.66 1.63 11.33
N PRO A 46 -7.46 0.56 11.11
CA PRO A 46 -8.01 -0.25 12.21
C PRO A 46 -6.98 -0.95 13.08
N GLY A 47 -5.77 -1.19 12.58
CA GLY A 47 -4.72 -1.88 13.33
C GLY A 47 -5.00 -3.35 13.58
N LYS A 48 -5.52 -4.06 12.58
CA LYS A 48 -5.92 -5.47 12.66
C LYS A 48 -5.24 -6.31 11.59
N LEU A 49 -4.84 -7.52 11.96
CA LEU A 49 -4.39 -8.57 11.07
C LEU A 49 -5.52 -9.58 10.88
N LEU A 50 -5.85 -9.87 9.63
CA LEU A 50 -6.93 -10.79 9.26
C LEU A 50 -6.36 -11.90 8.38
N LEU A 51 -6.85 -13.12 8.59
CA LEU A 51 -6.71 -14.21 7.63
C LEU A 51 -8.07 -14.41 6.95
N LEU A 52 -8.13 -14.16 5.65
CA LEU A 52 -9.34 -14.32 4.85
C LEU A 52 -9.28 -15.63 4.06
N ASP A 53 -10.42 -16.31 3.97
CA ASP A 53 -10.69 -17.31 2.94
C ASP A 53 -11.53 -16.64 1.85
N ALA A 54 -10.92 -16.41 0.70
CA ALA A 54 -11.53 -15.73 -0.42
C ALA A 54 -12.32 -16.68 -1.35
N GLY A 55 -12.42 -17.97 -1.02
CA GLY A 55 -13.00 -19.04 -1.84
C GLY A 55 -14.52 -19.03 -1.97
N LYS A 56 -15.19 -17.88 -1.97
CA LYS A 56 -16.64 -17.75 -2.18
C LYS A 56 -16.92 -16.98 -3.48
N ASP A 57 -18.13 -17.17 -4.02
CA ASP A 57 -18.67 -16.43 -5.17
C ASP A 57 -18.00 -16.71 -6.53
N GLY A 58 -17.55 -17.96 -6.75
CA GLY A 58 -17.05 -18.41 -8.07
C GLY A 58 -15.54 -18.24 -8.27
N PHE A 59 -14.81 -17.85 -7.24
CA PHE A 59 -13.35 -17.85 -7.23
C PHE A 59 -12.80 -19.21 -6.82
N ALA A 60 -11.65 -19.60 -7.37
CA ALA A 60 -11.02 -20.91 -7.12
C ALA A 60 -10.62 -21.14 -5.66
N GLY A 61 -10.65 -20.10 -4.86
CA GLY A 61 -10.29 -20.12 -3.45
C GLY A 61 -8.80 -19.88 -3.22
N GLY A 62 -8.52 -19.12 -2.19
CA GLY A 62 -7.18 -18.82 -1.72
C GLY A 62 -7.27 -18.13 -0.38
N ARG A 63 -6.19 -18.21 0.38
CA ARG A 63 -6.07 -17.46 1.63
C ARG A 63 -5.28 -16.19 1.40
N LEU A 64 -5.75 -15.12 2.01
CA LEU A 64 -5.12 -13.81 1.96
C LEU A 64 -4.85 -13.33 3.38
N LEU A 65 -3.62 -12.95 3.66
CA LEU A 65 -3.27 -12.27 4.89
C LEU A 65 -3.48 -10.77 4.69
N VAL A 66 -4.34 -10.14 5.48
CA VAL A 66 -4.67 -8.72 5.33
C VAL A 66 -4.26 -7.93 6.56
N PHE A 67 -3.39 -6.97 6.35
CA PHE A 67 -3.04 -5.96 7.34
C PHE A 67 -3.97 -4.76 7.13
N ALA A 68 -4.99 -4.65 7.98
CA ALA A 68 -5.97 -3.57 7.93
C ALA A 68 -5.40 -2.32 8.60
N GLY A 69 -4.63 -1.54 7.84
CA GLY A 69 -3.91 -0.36 8.29
C GLY A 69 -2.40 -0.53 8.34
N ARG A 70 -1.72 0.59 8.46
CA ARG A 70 -0.25 0.69 8.58
C ARG A 70 0.16 1.79 9.53
N THR A 71 1.37 1.72 10.05
CA THR A 71 2.03 2.82 10.75
C THR A 71 2.92 3.55 9.76
N HIS A 72 2.77 4.87 9.67
CA HIS A 72 3.61 5.68 8.80
C HIS A 72 4.89 6.10 9.52
N PHE A 73 5.91 6.39 8.73
CA PHE A 73 7.19 6.85 9.24
C PHE A 73 7.08 8.10 10.15
N TYR A 74 6.19 9.04 9.82
CA TYR A 74 5.97 10.26 10.59
C TYR A 74 5.23 10.06 11.92
N GLU A 75 4.69 8.88 12.20
CA GLU A 75 4.03 8.58 13.48
C GLU A 75 5.03 8.28 14.61
N GLY A 76 6.33 8.50 14.36
CA GLY A 76 7.39 8.23 15.32
C GLY A 76 7.90 6.78 15.31
N ALA A 77 7.42 5.97 14.38
CA ALA A 77 8.01 4.69 14.09
C ALA A 77 9.41 4.88 13.48
N ASP A 78 10.35 4.05 13.89
CA ASP A 78 11.59 3.93 13.16
C ASP A 78 11.34 3.23 11.80
N TRP A 79 12.40 3.10 11.01
CA TRP A 79 12.32 2.46 9.70
C TRP A 79 11.78 1.01 9.76
N ASN A 80 12.19 0.28 10.80
CA ASN A 80 11.77 -1.10 11.04
C ASN A 80 10.30 -1.19 11.50
N GLY A 81 9.87 -0.28 12.38
CA GLY A 81 8.49 -0.19 12.83
C GLY A 81 7.51 0.12 11.70
N ALA A 82 7.90 1.01 10.77
CA ALA A 82 7.09 1.27 9.57
C ALA A 82 7.03 0.06 8.62
N GLY A 83 8.04 -0.82 8.62
CA GLY A 83 8.08 -2.09 7.90
C GLY A 83 7.47 -3.29 8.63
N GLY A 84 6.92 -3.12 9.84
CA GLY A 84 6.49 -4.20 10.73
C GLY A 84 5.50 -5.19 10.09
N ALA A 85 4.53 -4.72 9.32
CA ALA A 85 3.58 -5.59 8.60
C ALA A 85 4.29 -6.57 7.66
N VAL A 86 5.34 -6.11 6.97
CA VAL A 86 6.13 -6.95 6.06
C VAL A 86 6.92 -8.00 6.84
N ALA A 87 7.53 -7.61 7.96
CA ALA A 87 8.27 -8.54 8.81
C ALA A 87 7.36 -9.66 9.36
N VAL A 88 6.16 -9.31 9.79
CA VAL A 88 5.15 -10.29 10.25
C VAL A 88 4.66 -11.17 9.11
N ALA A 89 4.39 -10.61 7.92
CA ALA A 89 4.01 -11.39 6.74
C ALA A 89 5.08 -12.44 6.38
N ALA A 90 6.35 -12.04 6.37
CA ALA A 90 7.48 -12.94 6.14
C ALA A 90 7.57 -14.05 7.20
N ALA A 91 7.43 -13.70 8.49
CA ALA A 91 7.45 -14.66 9.60
C ALA A 91 6.29 -15.68 9.54
N LEU A 92 5.15 -15.29 8.98
CA LEU A 92 3.98 -16.15 8.73
C LEU A 92 4.09 -16.95 7.44
N GLY A 93 5.15 -16.77 6.65
CA GLY A 93 5.46 -17.58 5.47
C GLY A 93 4.90 -17.03 4.16
N CYS A 94 4.43 -15.78 4.12
CA CYS A 94 4.05 -15.13 2.88
C CYS A 94 5.29 -14.98 1.97
N ARG A 95 5.09 -15.11 0.68
CA ARG A 95 6.11 -14.93 -0.36
C ARG A 95 5.91 -13.62 -1.13
N ARG A 96 4.71 -13.05 -1.06
CA ARG A 96 4.31 -11.84 -1.79
C ARG A 96 3.61 -10.86 -0.88
N ILE A 97 3.79 -9.58 -1.16
CA ILE A 97 3.07 -8.52 -0.46
C ILE A 97 2.61 -7.45 -1.43
N ILE A 98 1.34 -7.09 -1.37
CA ILE A 98 0.74 -5.99 -2.10
C ILE A 98 0.52 -4.84 -1.14
N LEU A 99 1.12 -3.69 -1.43
CA LEU A 99 1.07 -2.50 -0.60
C LEU A 99 0.08 -1.52 -1.23
N THR A 100 -1.12 -1.38 -0.66
CA THR A 100 -2.09 -0.40 -1.15
C THR A 100 -1.93 0.92 -0.41
N GLN A 101 -2.11 2.04 -1.10
CA GLN A 101 -2.01 3.38 -0.51
C GLN A 101 -2.82 4.42 -1.27
N ALA A 102 -3.16 5.51 -0.56
CA ALA A 102 -3.59 6.76 -1.17
C ALA A 102 -2.38 7.50 -1.76
N ALA A 103 -2.58 8.20 -2.86
CA ALA A 103 -1.56 9.03 -3.48
C ALA A 103 -2.16 10.29 -4.12
N GLY A 104 -1.40 11.40 -4.10
CA GLY A 104 -1.71 12.64 -4.79
C GLY A 104 -1.11 12.65 -6.20
N SER A 105 -1.93 12.89 -7.22
CA SER A 105 -1.45 12.95 -8.61
C SER A 105 -0.64 14.21 -8.88
N LEU A 106 0.53 14.04 -9.48
CA LEU A 106 1.42 15.11 -9.92
C LEU A 106 1.12 15.59 -11.36
N LYS A 107 0.15 14.97 -12.05
CA LYS A 107 -0.21 15.29 -13.45
C LYS A 107 -1.71 15.15 -13.71
N ARG A 108 -2.26 16.02 -14.58
CA ARG A 108 -3.70 15.99 -14.91
C ARG A 108 -4.15 14.75 -15.68
N SER A 109 -3.22 14.08 -16.38
CA SER A 109 -3.50 12.86 -17.13
C SER A 109 -3.71 11.62 -16.24
N LEU A 110 -3.44 11.72 -14.94
CA LEU A 110 -3.73 10.71 -13.94
C LEU A 110 -4.82 11.25 -12.99
N PRO A 111 -6.11 11.13 -13.33
CA PRO A 111 -7.20 11.79 -12.61
C PRO A 111 -7.47 11.15 -11.23
N VAL A 112 -8.08 11.93 -10.36
CA VAL A 112 -8.61 11.45 -9.07
C VAL A 112 -9.63 10.34 -9.33
N GLY A 113 -9.54 9.26 -8.54
CA GLY A 113 -10.35 8.06 -8.70
C GLY A 113 -9.70 6.96 -9.55
N SER A 114 -8.51 7.22 -10.12
CA SER A 114 -7.73 6.21 -10.85
C SER A 114 -6.96 5.30 -9.92
N TRP A 115 -6.70 4.09 -10.38
CA TRP A 115 -5.68 3.21 -9.80
C TRP A 115 -4.38 3.34 -10.59
N MET A 116 -3.25 3.41 -9.89
CA MET A 116 -1.92 3.37 -10.48
C MET A 116 -1.15 2.17 -9.92
N LEU A 117 -0.50 1.43 -10.80
CA LEU A 117 0.36 0.29 -10.48
C LEU A 117 1.82 0.69 -10.77
N PRO A 118 2.53 1.27 -9.79
CA PRO A 118 3.84 1.83 -10.00
C PRO A 118 4.86 0.80 -10.47
N SER A 119 5.77 1.23 -11.35
CA SER A 119 6.94 0.46 -11.76
C SER A 119 8.16 0.74 -10.90
N GLU A 120 8.23 1.94 -10.34
CA GLU A 120 9.35 2.41 -9.52
C GLU A 120 8.88 3.34 -8.40
N ILE A 121 9.78 3.57 -7.44
CA ILE A 121 9.62 4.56 -6.39
C ILE A 121 10.88 5.41 -6.29
N VAL A 122 10.72 6.72 -6.22
CA VAL A 122 11.79 7.69 -6.03
C VAL A 122 11.56 8.49 -4.75
N SER A 123 12.63 8.99 -4.16
CA SER A 123 12.57 9.89 -3.00
C SER A 123 13.71 10.88 -3.06
N MET A 124 13.52 12.06 -2.45
CA MET A 124 14.67 12.95 -2.22
C MET A 124 15.62 12.31 -1.20
N PRO A 125 16.94 12.45 -1.38
CA PRO A 125 17.91 12.02 -0.37
C PRO A 125 17.63 12.72 0.96
N TRP A 126 17.45 11.92 2.00
CA TRP A 126 17.18 12.40 3.34
C TRP A 126 18.22 11.81 4.31
N LYS A 127 18.80 12.65 5.17
CA LYS A 127 19.82 12.22 6.13
C LYS A 127 19.24 11.24 7.13
N GLY A 128 19.69 9.99 7.10
CA GLY A 128 19.18 8.89 7.92
C GLY A 128 18.12 8.00 7.25
N SER A 129 17.80 8.26 5.97
CA SER A 129 16.79 7.48 5.25
C SER A 129 17.26 6.10 4.80
N VAL A 130 18.57 5.82 4.79
CA VAL A 130 19.12 4.52 4.37
C VAL A 130 20.34 4.19 5.21
N GLU A 131 20.31 3.09 5.94
CA GLU A 131 21.53 2.47 6.45
C GLU A 131 22.33 1.94 5.25
N LYS A 132 23.67 2.06 5.35
CA LYS A 132 24.60 1.77 4.23
C LYS A 132 24.44 0.37 3.61
N ASP A 133 23.88 -0.57 4.36
CA ASP A 133 23.77 -1.99 4.00
C ASP A 133 22.32 -2.46 3.81
N SER A 134 21.31 -1.56 3.84
CA SER A 134 19.92 -1.95 3.60
C SER A 134 19.68 -2.32 2.14
N ALA A 135 18.88 -3.36 1.92
CA ALA A 135 18.46 -3.76 0.58
C ALA A 135 17.72 -2.60 -0.13
N ARG A 136 18.01 -2.40 -1.41
CA ARG A 136 17.31 -1.36 -2.19
C ARG A 136 15.85 -1.73 -2.34
N PRO A 137 14.92 -0.83 -2.03
CA PRO A 137 13.50 -1.04 -2.32
C PRO A 137 13.32 -1.39 -3.79
N ALA A 138 12.56 -2.43 -4.06
CA ALA A 138 12.31 -2.90 -5.42
C ALA A 138 10.86 -3.31 -5.58
N ILE A 139 10.27 -2.97 -6.73
CA ILE A 139 8.94 -3.41 -7.14
C ILE A 139 9.13 -4.62 -8.07
N SER A 140 8.51 -5.75 -7.73
CA SER A 140 8.57 -6.97 -8.53
C SER A 140 7.80 -6.81 -9.84
N THR A 141 8.50 -6.89 -10.97
CA THR A 141 7.88 -6.81 -12.30
C THR A 141 6.92 -7.97 -12.52
N SER A 142 7.29 -9.20 -12.14
CA SER A 142 6.46 -10.38 -12.31
C SER A 142 5.16 -10.31 -11.48
N LEU A 143 5.24 -9.86 -10.22
CA LEU A 143 4.08 -9.69 -9.37
C LEU A 143 3.20 -8.53 -9.88
N ARG A 144 3.81 -7.45 -10.38
CA ARG A 144 3.10 -6.32 -10.96
C ARG A 144 2.25 -6.74 -12.16
N GLU A 145 2.76 -7.55 -13.07
CA GLU A 145 2.03 -8.10 -14.21
C GLU A 145 0.83 -8.94 -13.75
N LYS A 146 1.02 -9.80 -12.74
CA LYS A 146 -0.06 -10.62 -12.17
C LYS A 146 -1.15 -9.77 -11.52
N VAL A 147 -0.76 -8.75 -10.74
CA VAL A 147 -1.72 -7.82 -10.11
C VAL A 147 -2.46 -7.00 -11.16
N SER A 148 -1.78 -6.56 -12.24
CA SER A 148 -2.43 -5.87 -13.37
C SER A 148 -3.49 -6.75 -14.03
N SER A 149 -3.17 -8.01 -14.30
CA SER A 149 -4.13 -8.98 -14.87
C SER A 149 -5.32 -9.21 -13.95
N ALA A 150 -5.06 -9.43 -12.65
CA ALA A 150 -6.10 -9.60 -11.64
C ALA A 150 -7.01 -8.37 -11.53
N ALA A 151 -6.45 -7.17 -11.59
CA ALA A 151 -7.21 -5.93 -11.60
C ALA A 151 -8.12 -5.82 -12.84
N ALA A 152 -7.58 -6.08 -14.03
CA ALA A 152 -8.35 -6.03 -15.27
C ALA A 152 -9.52 -7.01 -15.27
N GLU A 153 -9.38 -8.22 -14.71
CA GLU A 153 -10.44 -9.20 -14.56
C GLU A 153 -11.60 -8.72 -13.66
N THR A 154 -11.33 -7.78 -12.75
CA THR A 154 -12.36 -7.16 -11.89
C THR A 154 -12.87 -5.83 -12.44
N GLY A 155 -12.45 -5.45 -13.64
CA GLY A 155 -12.83 -4.18 -14.27
C GLY A 155 -12.07 -2.96 -13.75
N ILE A 156 -10.96 -3.17 -13.04
CA ILE A 156 -10.09 -2.10 -12.56
C ILE A 156 -9.00 -1.85 -13.59
N GLU A 157 -9.05 -0.70 -14.25
CA GLU A 157 -7.96 -0.21 -15.09
C GLU A 157 -6.87 0.40 -14.22
N THR A 158 -5.61 -0.01 -14.45
CA THR A 158 -4.45 0.53 -13.74
C THR A 158 -3.57 1.33 -14.69
N ALA A 159 -3.21 2.54 -14.27
CA ALA A 159 -2.21 3.34 -14.97
C ALA A 159 -0.80 2.92 -14.53
N ASP A 160 0.15 2.99 -15.44
CA ASP A 160 1.58 2.89 -15.12
C ASP A 160 2.10 4.22 -14.56
N GLY A 161 3.14 4.17 -13.74
CA GLY A 161 3.77 5.38 -13.26
C GLY A 161 4.90 5.13 -12.26
N ILE A 162 5.47 6.23 -11.78
CA ILE A 162 6.53 6.28 -10.76
C ILE A 162 5.98 7.00 -9.54
N LEU A 163 6.15 6.41 -8.35
CA LEU A 163 5.80 7.04 -7.09
C LEU A 163 6.93 7.92 -6.58
N TYR A 164 6.59 9.09 -6.06
CA TYR A 164 7.45 9.88 -5.20
C TYR A 164 7.07 9.65 -3.74
N TRP A 165 8.05 9.22 -2.94
CA TRP A 165 7.88 9.07 -1.50
C TRP A 165 8.39 10.28 -0.74
N THR A 166 7.62 10.74 0.23
CA THR A 166 7.99 11.74 1.23
C THR A 166 7.75 11.22 2.64
N ALA A 167 8.53 11.69 3.59
CA ALA A 167 8.42 11.24 4.98
C ALA A 167 7.11 11.69 5.66
N GLY A 168 6.48 12.78 5.21
CA GLY A 168 5.35 13.39 5.89
C GLY A 168 5.74 14.07 7.22
N PRO A 169 4.80 14.48 8.07
CA PRO A 169 3.34 14.44 7.87
C PRO A 169 2.78 15.57 6.98
N LEU A 170 3.62 16.56 6.62
CA LEU A 170 3.20 17.66 5.76
C LEU A 170 3.13 17.21 4.31
N TYR A 171 2.09 17.67 3.61
CA TYR A 171 2.00 17.54 2.18
C TYR A 171 3.06 18.41 1.49
N GLU A 172 3.39 18.08 0.26
CA GLU A 172 4.36 18.77 -0.55
C GLU A 172 3.93 20.23 -0.78
N THR A 173 4.89 21.14 -0.77
CA THR A 173 4.73 22.47 -1.36
C THR A 173 4.65 22.38 -2.90
N PRO A 174 4.15 23.39 -3.61
CA PRO A 174 4.17 23.39 -5.07
C PRO A 174 5.57 23.15 -5.67
N ALA A 175 6.61 23.72 -5.05
CA ALA A 175 7.99 23.56 -5.52
C ALA A 175 8.53 22.14 -5.30
N GLU A 176 8.18 21.49 -4.19
CA GLU A 176 8.54 20.09 -3.92
C GLU A 176 7.80 19.14 -4.88
N ALA A 177 6.54 19.41 -5.16
CA ALA A 177 5.77 18.65 -6.13
C ALA A 177 6.34 18.79 -7.56
N GLU A 178 6.76 19.99 -7.97
CA GLU A 178 7.46 20.22 -9.23
C GLU A 178 8.82 19.49 -9.28
N ALA A 179 9.56 19.49 -8.18
CA ALA A 179 10.82 18.74 -8.09
C ALA A 179 10.59 17.24 -8.24
N ALA A 180 9.51 16.69 -7.67
CA ALA A 180 9.13 15.30 -7.86
C ALA A 180 8.80 14.98 -9.33
N VAL A 181 8.11 15.88 -10.03
CA VAL A 181 7.87 15.75 -11.49
C VAL A 181 9.17 15.73 -12.28
N LEU A 182 10.14 16.60 -11.92
CA LEU A 182 11.47 16.61 -12.57
C LEU A 182 12.26 15.31 -12.34
N MET A 183 12.00 14.58 -11.24
CA MET A 183 12.54 13.25 -11.00
C MET A 183 11.78 12.13 -11.76
N GLY A 184 10.76 12.47 -12.54
CA GLY A 184 9.96 11.53 -13.32
C GLY A 184 8.76 10.95 -12.58
N ALA A 185 8.42 11.46 -11.40
CA ALA A 185 7.30 10.94 -10.63
C ALA A 185 5.94 11.37 -11.19
N ASP A 186 4.96 10.49 -11.04
CA ASP A 186 3.59 10.67 -11.51
C ASP A 186 2.59 10.91 -10.37
N ALA A 187 2.90 10.41 -9.17
CA ALA A 187 2.10 10.60 -7.96
C ALA A 187 2.98 10.61 -6.70
N ALA A 188 2.54 11.33 -5.66
CA ALA A 188 3.23 11.47 -4.38
C ALA A 188 2.49 10.72 -3.26
N THR A 189 3.24 10.13 -2.32
CA THR A 189 2.70 9.40 -1.18
C THR A 189 3.67 9.40 0.01
N MET A 190 3.15 9.20 1.22
CA MET A 190 3.93 9.08 2.46
C MET A 190 4.21 7.62 2.85
N SER A 191 3.81 6.68 2.05
CA SER A 191 4.05 5.22 2.12
C SER A 191 4.25 4.73 0.68
N PRO A 192 4.85 3.62 0.36
CA PRO A 192 5.26 2.47 1.15
C PRO A 192 6.79 2.23 1.19
N LEU A 193 7.62 3.26 1.08
CA LEU A 193 9.07 3.06 0.91
C LEU A 193 9.71 2.20 2.02
N PRO A 194 9.40 2.40 3.33
CA PRO A 194 9.93 1.53 4.39
C PRO A 194 9.50 0.07 4.23
N GLU A 195 8.25 -0.14 3.81
CA GLU A 195 7.70 -1.49 3.60
C GLU A 195 8.36 -2.19 2.40
N LEU A 196 8.64 -1.47 1.31
CA LEU A 196 9.39 -2.00 0.16
C LEU A 196 10.82 -2.38 0.54
N ALA A 197 11.49 -1.57 1.37
CA ALA A 197 12.80 -1.88 1.88
C ALA A 197 12.77 -3.15 2.74
N ALA A 198 11.82 -3.25 3.68
CA ALA A 198 11.63 -4.44 4.49
C ALA A 198 11.32 -5.68 3.64
N ALA A 199 10.54 -5.55 2.57
CA ALA A 199 10.24 -6.65 1.66
C ALA A 199 11.52 -7.16 0.95
N ALA A 200 12.35 -6.25 0.46
CA ALA A 200 13.63 -6.59 -0.15
C ALA A 200 14.58 -7.31 0.84
N GLU A 201 14.66 -6.84 2.10
CA GLU A 201 15.45 -7.49 3.15
C GLU A 201 14.94 -8.89 3.53
N LYS A 202 13.62 -9.08 3.53
CA LYS A 202 12.98 -10.37 3.86
C LYS A 202 12.83 -11.30 2.66
N GLY A 203 13.19 -10.86 1.44
CA GLY A 203 13.07 -11.64 0.23
C GLY A 203 11.64 -11.88 -0.26
N LEU A 204 10.70 -10.97 0.07
CA LEU A 204 9.35 -11.01 -0.47
C LEU A 204 9.28 -10.29 -1.82
N GLU A 205 8.51 -10.85 -2.75
CA GLU A 205 8.07 -10.08 -3.90
C GLU A 205 7.07 -9.00 -3.45
N ALA A 206 7.36 -7.75 -3.77
CA ALA A 206 6.51 -6.62 -3.38
C ALA A 206 6.02 -5.82 -4.58
N VAL A 207 4.79 -5.32 -4.50
CA VAL A 207 4.21 -4.39 -5.46
C VAL A 207 3.38 -3.35 -4.74
N CYS A 208 3.30 -2.15 -5.31
CA CYS A 208 2.44 -1.07 -4.86
C CYS A 208 1.18 -0.99 -5.72
N LEU A 209 0.06 -0.64 -5.11
CA LEU A 209 -1.19 -0.33 -5.79
C LEU A 209 -1.75 0.96 -5.18
N SER A 210 -1.66 2.06 -5.93
CA SER A 210 -1.99 3.41 -5.46
C SER A 210 -3.36 3.84 -5.96
N TYR A 211 -4.22 4.29 -5.04
CA TYR A 211 -5.46 4.96 -5.40
C TYR A 211 -5.25 6.48 -5.38
N ILE A 212 -5.57 7.14 -6.48
CA ILE A 212 -5.40 8.59 -6.62
C ILE A 212 -6.56 9.31 -5.93
N THR A 213 -6.26 9.97 -4.82
CA THR A 213 -7.27 10.61 -3.95
C THR A 213 -7.41 12.10 -4.18
N ASN A 214 -6.37 12.75 -4.66
CA ASN A 214 -6.29 14.20 -4.87
C ASN A 214 -5.27 14.54 -5.94
N PHE A 215 -5.28 15.80 -6.38
CA PHE A 215 -4.16 16.38 -7.12
C PHE A 215 -3.17 17.00 -6.15
N ALA A 216 -1.88 16.84 -6.44
CA ALA A 216 -0.81 17.52 -5.72
C ALA A 216 -0.82 19.05 -6.01
N PRO A 217 -0.19 19.88 -5.16
CA PRO A 217 -0.33 21.33 -5.22
C PRO A 217 0.26 21.99 -6.47
N ASN A 218 1.12 21.32 -7.24
CA ASN A 218 1.57 21.78 -8.56
C ASN A 218 0.47 21.67 -9.64
N VAL A 219 -0.52 20.79 -9.44
CA VAL A 219 -1.63 20.57 -10.38
C VAL A 219 -2.87 21.36 -9.97
N SER A 220 -3.16 21.42 -8.67
CA SER A 220 -4.32 22.12 -8.11
C SER A 220 -3.98 22.72 -6.76
N MET A 221 -4.19 24.04 -6.61
CA MET A 221 -3.92 24.81 -5.38
C MET A 221 -4.98 24.61 -4.28
N GLY A 222 -5.85 23.62 -4.38
CA GLY A 222 -6.80 23.27 -3.31
C GLY A 222 -6.08 22.76 -2.06
N ALA A 223 -6.56 23.14 -0.89
CA ALA A 223 -6.08 22.56 0.35
C ALA A 223 -6.49 21.08 0.39
N THR A 224 -5.52 20.19 0.50
CA THR A 224 -5.77 18.75 0.69
C THR A 224 -5.49 18.41 2.15
N GLY A 225 -6.51 17.91 2.84
CA GLY A 225 -6.40 17.41 4.21
C GLY A 225 -6.59 15.90 4.28
N HIS A 226 -6.19 15.31 5.40
CA HIS A 226 -6.33 13.85 5.60
C HIS A 226 -7.80 13.37 5.48
N MET A 227 -8.76 14.17 5.94
CA MET A 227 -10.19 13.84 5.85
C MET A 227 -10.68 13.74 4.41
N GLU A 228 -10.22 14.64 3.53
CA GLU A 228 -10.56 14.61 2.10
C GLU A 228 -9.97 13.37 1.41
N VAL A 229 -8.75 12.98 1.79
CA VAL A 229 -8.12 11.74 1.34
C VAL A 229 -8.95 10.52 1.77
N LEU A 230 -9.39 10.45 3.03
CA LEU A 230 -10.23 9.36 3.52
C LEU A 230 -11.56 9.27 2.78
N GLU A 231 -12.22 10.41 2.53
CA GLU A 231 -13.48 10.45 1.78
C GLU A 231 -13.31 9.98 0.33
N ALA A 232 -12.28 10.46 -0.35
CA ALA A 232 -11.96 10.01 -1.70
C ALA A 232 -11.64 8.52 -1.75
N SER A 233 -10.89 8.01 -0.76
CA SER A 233 -10.49 6.60 -0.67
C SER A 233 -11.67 5.63 -0.52
N ARG A 234 -12.82 6.05 0.02
CA ARG A 234 -14.01 5.17 0.18
C ARG A 234 -14.48 4.54 -1.13
N LYS A 235 -14.36 5.28 -2.24
CA LYS A 235 -14.67 4.73 -3.58
C LYS A 235 -13.66 3.65 -3.97
N GLY A 236 -12.37 3.89 -3.68
CA GLY A 236 -11.32 2.92 -3.88
C GLY A 236 -11.50 1.65 -3.04
N ALA A 237 -12.00 1.78 -1.80
CA ALA A 237 -12.26 0.64 -0.93
C ALA A 237 -13.25 -0.36 -1.55
N GLY A 238 -14.30 0.13 -2.21
CA GLY A 238 -15.28 -0.73 -2.91
C GLY A 238 -14.65 -1.52 -4.05
N THR A 239 -13.85 -0.87 -4.89
CA THR A 239 -13.16 -1.54 -6.00
C THR A 239 -12.06 -2.48 -5.50
N LEU A 240 -11.32 -2.10 -4.45
CA LEU A 240 -10.32 -2.96 -3.82
C LEU A 240 -10.96 -4.24 -3.25
N SER A 241 -12.15 -4.12 -2.63
CA SER A 241 -12.89 -5.28 -2.10
C SER A 241 -13.14 -6.34 -3.17
N SER A 242 -13.45 -5.93 -4.41
CA SER A 242 -13.66 -6.84 -5.54
C SER A 242 -12.35 -7.48 -6.03
N LEU A 243 -11.21 -6.81 -5.82
CA LEU A 243 -9.89 -7.31 -6.24
C LEU A 243 -9.30 -8.32 -5.24
N LEU A 244 -9.55 -8.18 -3.93
CA LEU A 244 -8.94 -9.02 -2.89
C LEU A 244 -9.05 -10.53 -3.16
N PRO A 245 -10.19 -11.10 -3.62
CA PRO A 245 -10.28 -12.53 -3.94
C PRO A 245 -9.30 -12.95 -5.05
N ARG A 246 -9.09 -12.11 -6.07
CA ARG A 246 -8.12 -12.40 -7.13
C ARG A 246 -6.67 -12.32 -6.64
N LEU A 247 -6.38 -11.43 -5.70
CA LEU A 247 -5.04 -11.37 -5.09
C LEU A 247 -4.74 -12.60 -4.23
N ALA A 248 -5.75 -13.27 -3.71
CA ALA A 248 -5.60 -14.51 -2.96
C ALA A 248 -5.23 -15.72 -3.85
N GLU A 249 -5.47 -15.62 -5.16
CA GLU A 249 -5.15 -16.67 -6.15
C GLU A 249 -3.70 -16.57 -6.68
N LEU A 250 -3.00 -15.47 -6.38
CA LEU A 250 -1.62 -15.25 -6.80
C LEU A 250 -0.67 -16.09 -5.96
#